data_3d518380c6a66cf6ffd5b76eb613040a
#
_entry.id   3d518380c6a66cf6ffd5b76eb613040a
#
_cell.length_a   1.000
_cell.length_b   1.000
_cell.length_c   1.000
_cell.angle_alpha   90.00
_cell.angle_beta   90.00
_cell.angle_gamma   90.00
#
_symmetry.space_group_name_H-M   'P 1'
#
loop_
_entity.id
_entity.type
_entity.pdbx_description
1 polymer ?
#
loop_
_entity_poly.entity_id
_entity_poly.type
_entity_poly.pdbx_seq_one_letter_code
_entity_poly.pdbx_strand_id
1 'polypeptide(L)'
;MLETIEHINSAVNGFVWGIPAMVCIIGVGLYLTIRTHGIQFRKFGYTFKVTLGKLFHKKGAAEGAVTPFQAVCTALASTVGTGNIAGVAGAIALGGPGAVFWMWCSALLGMCTKFSEVTLAVHFREKNEKGDWVGGPMYYIKNGLGPKFKWLACIYAVLGVLTVFGTGNATQVNTITTAIDTAVLSYASASDQFIHTMNLIIGIVIAVVVAMILLGGIKRIGQVTEKLVPFMALFYIVLAIGVIALNIQRVPAVFASIFEGAFTPSAVTGGAVGTFFLSMKNGVSRGIFSNEAGLGTGSIAHAAADTSMAVNQGYFGIFEVFTDTIIICTMTALVILCSGVPVNFGAAAGAALTISGFTSTYGSWVSIFTAVALCCFALSTIIGWGLYGTRCIEFLFGSKVNKPFMVVYSAVAILGATVDLGLLWGVADTFNGLMSIPNLIALFLLGGTMVKLTRHPDAI
;
A
#
# COMPACT_ATOMS: atom_id res chain seq x y z
N MET A 1 20.14 6.35 25.08
CA MET A 1 19.45 5.12 24.59
C MET A 1 18.48 5.44 23.44
N LEU A 2 17.51 6.35 23.61
CA LEU A 2 16.58 6.74 22.52
C LEU A 2 17.31 7.32 21.32
N GLU A 3 18.22 8.27 21.50
CA GLU A 3 19.03 8.86 20.44
C GLU A 3 19.87 7.81 19.68
N THR A 4 20.39 6.81 20.40
CA THR A 4 21.14 5.72 19.76
C THR A 4 20.23 4.85 18.89
N ILE A 5 19.02 4.55 19.35
CA ILE A 5 18.01 3.81 18.58
C ILE A 5 17.61 4.61 17.34
N GLU A 6 17.38 5.90 17.48
CA GLU A 6 17.02 6.81 16.39
C GLU A 6 18.12 6.88 15.34
N HIS A 7 19.37 7.01 15.75
CA HIS A 7 20.53 7.03 14.85
C HIS A 7 20.68 5.70 14.08
N ILE A 8 20.58 4.56 14.78
CA ILE A 8 20.64 3.23 14.13
C ILE A 8 19.47 3.06 13.17
N ASN A 9 18.26 3.41 13.61
CA ASN A 9 17.07 3.33 12.76
C ASN A 9 17.21 4.19 11.51
N SER A 10 17.69 5.42 11.64
CA SER A 10 17.91 6.33 10.51
C SER A 10 18.92 5.78 9.51
N ALA A 11 20.01 5.16 9.99
CA ALA A 11 21.00 4.54 9.12
C ALA A 11 20.43 3.33 8.36
N VAL A 12 19.69 2.44 9.06
CA VAL A 12 19.07 1.27 8.45
C VAL A 12 17.94 1.68 7.49
N ASN A 13 17.10 2.63 7.87
CA ASN A 13 16.02 3.18 7.05
C ASN A 13 16.61 3.82 5.77
N GLY A 14 17.69 4.61 5.91
CA GLY A 14 18.37 5.20 4.77
C GLY A 14 18.97 4.19 3.80
N PHE A 15 19.35 3.00 4.27
CA PHE A 15 19.79 1.88 3.41
C PHE A 15 18.61 1.20 2.74
N VAL A 16 17.58 0.86 3.51
CA VAL A 16 16.42 0.07 3.05
C VAL A 16 15.53 0.84 2.05
N TRP A 17 15.37 2.15 2.27
CA TRP A 17 14.68 3.05 1.34
C TRP A 17 15.66 3.86 0.48
N GLY A 18 16.94 3.48 0.53
CA GLY A 18 18.01 4.08 -0.25
C GLY A 18 18.19 3.46 -1.64
N ILE A 19 19.16 3.98 -2.36
CA ILE A 19 19.49 3.55 -3.73
C ILE A 19 19.73 2.04 -3.83
N PRO A 20 20.47 1.36 -2.90
CA PRO A 20 20.74 -0.06 -3.03
C PRO A 20 19.47 -0.92 -3.04
N ALA A 21 18.54 -0.68 -2.12
CA ALA A 21 17.30 -1.44 -2.05
C ALA A 21 16.39 -1.14 -3.25
N MET A 22 16.30 0.13 -3.67
CA MET A 22 15.55 0.49 -4.88
C MET A 22 16.09 -0.19 -6.12
N VAL A 23 17.40 -0.26 -6.28
CA VAL A 23 18.05 -0.99 -7.39
C VAL A 23 17.69 -2.47 -7.35
N CYS A 24 17.66 -3.08 -6.17
CA CYS A 24 17.23 -4.49 -6.02
C CYS A 24 15.75 -4.67 -6.39
N ILE A 25 14.84 -3.81 -5.89
CA ILE A 25 13.41 -3.93 -6.16
C ILE A 25 13.12 -3.71 -7.65
N ILE A 26 13.65 -2.65 -8.23
CA ILE A 26 13.51 -2.34 -9.67
C ILE A 26 14.20 -3.41 -10.51
N GLY A 27 15.39 -3.88 -10.10
CA GLY A 27 16.15 -4.93 -10.78
C GLY A 27 15.41 -6.25 -10.84
N VAL A 28 14.80 -6.69 -9.73
CA VAL A 28 13.96 -7.90 -9.70
C VAL A 28 12.71 -7.71 -10.56
N GLY A 29 12.06 -6.55 -10.51
CA GLY A 29 10.92 -6.23 -11.36
C GLY A 29 11.28 -6.27 -12.85
N LEU A 30 12.42 -5.71 -13.23
CA LEU A 30 12.94 -5.76 -14.59
C LEU A 30 13.30 -7.20 -15.01
N TYR A 31 14.00 -7.95 -14.15
CA TYR A 31 14.32 -9.36 -14.36
C TYR A 31 13.06 -10.19 -14.65
N LEU A 32 12.03 -10.06 -13.80
CA LEU A 32 10.76 -10.76 -13.99
C LEU A 32 10.05 -10.30 -15.26
N THR A 33 10.06 -9.01 -15.57
CA THR A 33 9.48 -8.45 -16.80
C THR A 33 10.12 -9.07 -18.04
N ILE A 34 11.45 -9.16 -18.08
CA ILE A 34 12.17 -9.78 -19.20
C ILE A 34 11.84 -11.27 -19.28
N ARG A 35 11.90 -11.99 -18.15
CA ARG A 35 11.66 -13.43 -18.08
C ARG A 35 10.24 -13.83 -18.48
N THR A 36 9.25 -13.00 -18.21
CA THR A 36 7.84 -13.22 -18.57
C THR A 36 7.46 -12.57 -19.90
N HIS A 37 8.44 -12.01 -20.64
CA HIS A 37 8.25 -11.30 -21.91
C HIS A 37 7.24 -10.13 -21.79
N GLY A 38 7.34 -9.34 -20.72
CA GLY A 38 6.49 -8.17 -20.50
C GLY A 38 5.01 -8.50 -20.34
N ILE A 39 4.69 -9.50 -19.51
CA ILE A 39 3.32 -10.00 -19.34
C ILE A 39 2.33 -8.90 -18.95
N GLN A 40 2.74 -7.93 -18.13
CA GLN A 40 1.93 -6.80 -17.69
C GLN A 40 1.47 -5.92 -18.88
N PHE A 41 2.26 -5.84 -19.94
CA PHE A 41 1.93 -5.11 -21.17
C PHE A 41 1.12 -5.97 -22.15
N ARG A 42 1.63 -7.18 -22.45
CA ARG A 42 1.00 -8.08 -23.43
C ARG A 42 -0.39 -8.54 -23.03
N LYS A 43 -0.62 -8.72 -21.74
CA LYS A 43 -1.90 -9.22 -21.18
C LYS A 43 -2.70 -8.12 -20.47
N PHE A 44 -2.36 -6.85 -20.69
CA PHE A 44 -3.02 -5.73 -20.02
C PHE A 44 -4.53 -5.71 -20.23
N GLY A 45 -4.98 -5.78 -21.48
CA GLY A 45 -6.41 -5.84 -21.78
C GLY A 45 -7.11 -7.10 -21.22
N TYR A 46 -6.39 -8.24 -21.22
CA TYR A 46 -6.90 -9.47 -20.61
C TYR A 46 -7.04 -9.34 -19.09
N THR A 47 -6.10 -8.68 -18.44
CA THR A 47 -6.15 -8.34 -17.01
C THR A 47 -7.46 -7.66 -16.66
N PHE A 48 -7.82 -6.59 -17.36
CA PHE A 48 -9.09 -5.87 -17.12
C PHE A 48 -10.32 -6.74 -17.40
N LYS A 49 -10.29 -7.54 -18.45
CA LYS A 49 -11.39 -8.46 -18.76
C LYS A 49 -11.61 -9.49 -17.65
N VAL A 50 -10.54 -10.05 -17.09
CA VAL A 50 -10.61 -11.06 -16.02
C VAL A 50 -11.01 -10.43 -14.68
N THR A 51 -10.48 -9.26 -14.34
CA THR A 51 -10.75 -8.61 -13.04
C THR A 51 -12.14 -7.99 -13.03
N LEU A 52 -12.45 -7.11 -13.98
CA LEU A 52 -13.78 -6.45 -14.04
C LEU A 52 -14.90 -7.40 -14.43
N GLY A 53 -14.63 -8.42 -15.28
CA GLY A 53 -15.61 -9.44 -15.62
C GLY A 53 -16.07 -10.25 -14.42
N LYS A 54 -15.25 -10.42 -13.38
CA LYS A 54 -15.64 -11.12 -12.15
C LYS A 54 -16.38 -10.24 -11.13
N LEU A 55 -16.37 -8.92 -11.28
CA LEU A 55 -17.17 -7.98 -10.49
C LEU A 55 -18.67 -8.32 -10.52
N PHE A 56 -19.15 -8.80 -11.66
CA PHE A 56 -20.57 -9.07 -11.91
C PHE A 56 -20.96 -10.53 -11.67
N HIS A 57 -20.00 -11.42 -11.37
CA HIS A 57 -20.27 -12.83 -11.13
C HIS A 57 -20.43 -13.12 -9.63
N LYS A 58 -21.68 -13.20 -9.17
CA LYS A 58 -22.05 -13.52 -7.77
C LYS A 58 -21.94 -15.01 -7.42
N LYS A 59 -20.95 -15.75 -7.90
CA LYS A 59 -20.71 -17.10 -7.37
C LYS A 59 -20.00 -16.98 -6.02
N GLY A 60 -20.57 -17.59 -4.97
CA GLY A 60 -19.93 -17.67 -3.66
C GLY A 60 -18.62 -18.44 -3.76
N ALA A 61 -17.67 -18.12 -2.89
CA ALA A 61 -16.40 -18.85 -2.78
C ALA A 61 -16.62 -20.18 -2.03
N ALA A 62 -15.76 -21.15 -2.30
CA ALA A 62 -15.68 -22.41 -1.57
C ALA A 62 -15.40 -22.18 -0.08
N GLU A 63 -15.61 -23.20 0.74
CA GLU A 63 -15.31 -23.13 2.17
C GLU A 63 -13.79 -22.92 2.39
N GLY A 64 -13.45 -22.00 3.30
CA GLY A 64 -12.06 -21.62 3.57
C GLY A 64 -11.40 -20.71 2.51
N ALA A 65 -12.18 -20.22 1.54
CA ALA A 65 -11.72 -19.29 0.51
C ALA A 65 -12.57 -18.02 0.45
N VAL A 66 -12.08 -17.03 -0.28
CA VAL A 66 -12.81 -15.81 -0.67
C VAL A 66 -12.87 -15.70 -2.20
N THR A 67 -13.79 -14.91 -2.74
CA THR A 67 -13.81 -14.72 -4.20
C THR A 67 -12.53 -14.00 -4.66
N PRO A 68 -12.08 -14.19 -5.91
CA PRO A 68 -10.94 -13.47 -6.46
C PRO A 68 -11.09 -11.95 -6.35
N PHE A 69 -12.31 -11.43 -6.45
CA PHE A 69 -12.60 -10.01 -6.28
C PHE A 69 -12.47 -9.56 -4.81
N GLN A 70 -12.97 -10.34 -3.85
CA GLN A 70 -12.76 -10.08 -2.42
C GLN A 70 -11.28 -10.10 -2.05
N ALA A 71 -10.49 -11.00 -2.64
CA ALA A 71 -9.05 -11.07 -2.41
C ALA A 71 -8.33 -9.80 -2.90
N VAL A 72 -8.63 -9.34 -4.13
CA VAL A 72 -8.02 -8.10 -4.63
C VAL A 72 -8.52 -6.86 -3.88
N CYS A 73 -9.79 -6.80 -3.47
CA CYS A 73 -10.27 -5.71 -2.64
C CYS A 73 -9.59 -5.69 -1.27
N THR A 74 -9.29 -6.85 -0.70
CA THR A 74 -8.53 -6.94 0.56
C THR A 74 -7.08 -6.49 0.38
N ALA A 75 -6.43 -6.84 -0.74
CA ALA A 75 -5.09 -6.35 -1.07
C ALA A 75 -5.10 -4.83 -1.33
N LEU A 76 -6.06 -4.34 -2.13
CA LEU A 76 -6.24 -2.89 -2.36
C LEU A 76 -6.60 -2.13 -1.08
N ALA A 77 -7.31 -2.75 -0.13
CA ALA A 77 -7.57 -2.14 1.17
C ALA A 77 -6.29 -1.80 1.92
N SER A 78 -5.26 -2.64 1.77
CA SER A 78 -3.95 -2.43 2.40
C SER A 78 -3.10 -1.40 1.66
N THR A 79 -3.10 -1.46 0.33
CA THR A 79 -2.24 -0.63 -0.54
C THR A 79 -2.82 0.76 -0.76
N VAL A 80 -4.13 0.87 -1.02
CA VAL A 80 -4.82 2.16 -1.21
C VAL A 80 -5.12 2.77 0.16
N GLY A 81 -4.19 3.56 0.65
CA GLY A 81 -4.20 4.12 2.00
C GLY A 81 -3.65 5.55 2.05
N THR A 82 -3.07 5.88 3.17
CA THR A 82 -2.44 7.19 3.38
C THR A 82 -1.24 7.42 2.46
N GLY A 83 -0.61 6.35 1.96
CA GLY A 83 0.49 6.42 0.98
C GLY A 83 0.09 7.11 -0.32
N ASN A 84 -1.12 6.87 -0.82
CA ASN A 84 -1.63 7.48 -2.04
C ASN A 84 -1.94 8.98 -1.89
N ILE A 85 -2.10 9.46 -0.68
CA ILE A 85 -2.45 10.86 -0.38
C ILE A 85 -1.24 11.60 0.18
N ALA A 86 -0.79 11.21 1.36
CA ALA A 86 0.35 11.84 2.04
C ALA A 86 1.70 11.46 1.40
N GLY A 87 1.85 10.22 0.94
CA GLY A 87 3.07 9.76 0.28
C GLY A 87 3.34 10.46 -1.04
N VAL A 88 2.30 10.67 -1.86
CA VAL A 88 2.40 11.43 -3.12
C VAL A 88 2.74 12.89 -2.87
N ALA A 89 2.09 13.52 -1.87
CA ALA A 89 2.42 14.88 -1.47
C ALA A 89 3.88 15.01 -1.04
N GLY A 90 4.38 14.07 -0.24
CA GLY A 90 5.78 13.98 0.17
C GLY A 90 6.75 13.76 -1.01
N ALA A 91 6.38 12.91 -1.98
CA ALA A 91 7.17 12.69 -3.18
C ALA A 91 7.33 13.97 -4.00
N ILE A 92 6.24 14.71 -4.22
CA ILE A 92 6.25 15.98 -4.95
C ILE A 92 7.04 17.05 -4.20
N ALA A 93 6.85 17.18 -2.89
CA ALA A 93 7.55 18.18 -2.10
C ALA A 93 9.06 17.95 -2.04
N LEU A 94 9.51 16.72 -1.86
CA LEU A 94 10.93 16.37 -1.73
C LEU A 94 11.62 16.07 -3.07
N GLY A 95 10.87 15.57 -4.06
CA GLY A 95 11.41 15.15 -5.35
C GLY A 95 11.00 16.02 -6.53
N GLY A 96 10.16 17.05 -6.30
CA GLY A 96 9.57 17.87 -7.35
C GLY A 96 8.47 17.13 -8.14
N PRO A 97 7.82 17.80 -9.10
CA PRO A 97 6.79 17.19 -9.96
C PRO A 97 7.27 15.93 -10.67
N GLY A 98 8.56 15.89 -11.05
CA GLY A 98 9.18 14.74 -11.73
C GLY A 98 9.15 13.44 -10.92
N ALA A 99 9.00 13.49 -9.60
CA ALA A 99 8.83 12.30 -8.78
C ALA A 99 7.63 11.44 -9.23
N VAL A 100 6.58 12.08 -9.75
CA VAL A 100 5.39 11.39 -10.30
C VAL A 100 5.76 10.50 -11.49
N PHE A 101 6.60 10.98 -12.40
CA PHE A 101 7.12 10.17 -13.52
C PHE A 101 7.83 8.91 -13.01
N TRP A 102 8.68 9.04 -12.01
CA TRP A 102 9.40 7.91 -11.43
C TRP A 102 8.52 6.96 -10.64
N MET A 103 7.42 7.46 -10.05
CA MET A 103 6.37 6.60 -9.50
C MET A 103 5.73 5.74 -10.60
N TRP A 104 5.43 6.30 -11.78
CA TRP A 104 4.90 5.53 -12.90
C TRP A 104 5.89 4.47 -13.39
N CYS A 105 7.16 4.83 -13.52
CA CYS A 105 8.20 3.87 -13.90
C CYS A 105 8.29 2.69 -12.92
N SER A 106 8.27 2.97 -11.62
CA SER A 106 8.28 1.92 -10.59
C SER A 106 7.03 1.04 -10.65
N ALA A 107 5.86 1.62 -10.90
CA ALA A 107 4.61 0.88 -11.00
C ALA A 107 4.57 -0.03 -12.23
N LEU A 108 5.08 0.43 -13.38
CA LEU A 108 5.15 -0.38 -14.60
C LEU A 108 5.96 -1.67 -14.40
N LEU A 109 7.05 -1.60 -13.66
CA LEU A 109 7.84 -2.79 -13.27
C LEU A 109 7.19 -3.53 -12.10
N GLY A 110 6.65 -2.80 -11.14
CA GLY A 110 5.93 -3.32 -9.98
C GLY A 110 4.74 -4.17 -10.34
N MET A 111 4.04 -3.88 -11.45
CA MET A 111 2.95 -4.74 -11.96
C MET A 111 3.41 -6.17 -12.23
N CYS A 112 4.60 -6.36 -12.79
CA CYS A 112 5.15 -7.70 -13.03
C CYS A 112 5.62 -8.36 -11.73
N THR A 113 6.21 -7.58 -10.83
CA THR A 113 6.61 -8.05 -9.50
C THR A 113 5.39 -8.56 -8.73
N LYS A 114 4.33 -7.75 -8.63
CA LYS A 114 3.10 -8.11 -7.95
C LYS A 114 2.40 -9.31 -8.60
N PHE A 115 2.36 -9.37 -9.93
CA PHE A 115 1.88 -10.54 -10.68
C PHE A 115 2.60 -11.82 -10.23
N SER A 116 3.92 -11.75 -10.09
CA SER A 116 4.75 -12.88 -9.69
C SER A 116 4.53 -13.26 -8.23
N GLU A 117 4.47 -12.28 -7.33
CA GLU A 117 4.15 -12.48 -5.91
C GLU A 117 2.82 -13.21 -5.73
N VAL A 118 1.79 -12.71 -6.38
CA VAL A 118 0.43 -13.27 -6.30
C VAL A 118 0.37 -14.69 -6.88
N THR A 119 0.98 -14.90 -8.06
CA THR A 119 1.02 -16.21 -8.70
C THR A 119 1.73 -17.23 -7.82
N LEU A 120 2.90 -16.89 -7.28
CA LEU A 120 3.66 -17.79 -6.39
C LEU A 120 2.91 -18.04 -5.08
N ALA A 121 2.25 -17.02 -4.51
CA ALA A 121 1.51 -17.17 -3.27
C ALA A 121 0.31 -18.11 -3.41
N VAL A 122 -0.39 -18.07 -4.53
CA VAL A 122 -1.50 -19.00 -4.82
C VAL A 122 -0.97 -20.41 -5.15
N HIS A 123 0.15 -20.50 -5.89
CA HIS A 123 0.73 -21.79 -6.26
C HIS A 123 1.26 -22.57 -5.05
N PHE A 124 1.94 -21.89 -4.12
CA PHE A 124 2.57 -22.51 -2.94
C PHE A 124 1.74 -22.40 -1.66
N ARG A 125 0.45 -22.02 -1.75
CA ARG A 125 -0.44 -21.92 -0.59
C ARG A 125 -0.72 -23.28 0.04
N GLU A 126 -1.14 -23.25 1.29
CA GLU A 126 -1.52 -24.43 2.07
C GLU A 126 -2.92 -24.20 2.69
N LYS A 127 -3.53 -25.27 3.20
CA LYS A 127 -4.68 -25.16 4.10
C LYS A 127 -4.21 -25.20 5.54
N ASN A 128 -4.70 -24.26 6.35
CA ASN A 128 -4.44 -24.28 7.78
C ASN A 128 -5.32 -25.31 8.50
N GLU A 129 -5.15 -25.44 9.83
CA GLU A 129 -5.91 -26.36 10.69
C GLU A 129 -7.45 -26.11 10.64
N LYS A 130 -7.88 -24.93 10.21
CA LYS A 130 -9.30 -24.55 10.08
C LYS A 130 -9.85 -24.76 8.67
N GLY A 131 -9.02 -25.24 7.74
CA GLY A 131 -9.39 -25.42 6.34
C GLY A 131 -9.30 -24.15 5.48
N ASP A 132 -8.85 -23.01 6.04
CA ASP A 132 -8.65 -21.78 5.29
C ASP A 132 -7.38 -21.86 4.44
N TRP A 133 -7.42 -21.28 3.22
CA TRP A 133 -6.23 -21.09 2.41
C TRP A 133 -5.33 -20.02 3.01
N VAL A 134 -4.06 -20.36 3.18
CA VAL A 134 -3.00 -19.49 3.70
C VAL A 134 -1.81 -19.52 2.76
N GLY A 135 -1.22 -18.37 2.50
CA GLY A 135 -0.08 -18.22 1.59
C GLY A 135 0.61 -16.87 1.77
N GLY A 136 1.45 -16.53 0.82
CA GLY A 136 2.27 -15.32 0.85
C GLY A 136 3.76 -15.66 0.88
N PRO A 137 4.65 -14.66 1.08
CA PRO A 137 6.09 -14.86 1.02
C PRO A 137 6.63 -15.97 1.90
N MET A 138 6.17 -16.07 3.15
CA MET A 138 6.62 -17.10 4.06
C MET A 138 6.29 -18.52 3.53
N TYR A 139 5.22 -18.69 2.79
CA TYR A 139 4.83 -19.99 2.23
C TYR A 139 5.58 -20.32 0.95
N TYR A 140 5.72 -19.38 -0.01
CA TYR A 140 6.49 -19.69 -1.21
C TYR A 140 8.01 -19.74 -0.96
N ILE A 141 8.52 -19.08 0.09
CA ILE A 141 9.90 -19.30 0.56
C ILE A 141 10.03 -20.72 1.11
N LYS A 142 9.14 -21.12 2.03
CA LYS A 142 9.17 -22.45 2.66
C LYS A 142 8.99 -23.58 1.64
N ASN A 143 7.97 -23.48 0.78
CA ASN A 143 7.56 -24.57 -0.12
C ASN A 143 8.28 -24.51 -1.47
N GLY A 144 8.57 -23.33 -1.98
CA GLY A 144 9.21 -23.14 -3.28
C GLY A 144 10.73 -23.27 -3.24
N LEU A 145 11.38 -22.74 -2.19
CA LEU A 145 12.84 -22.85 -2.03
C LEU A 145 13.25 -24.05 -1.17
N GLY A 146 12.31 -24.66 -0.47
CA GLY A 146 12.51 -25.86 0.33
C GLY A 146 12.98 -25.61 1.76
N PRO A 147 13.18 -26.71 2.56
CA PRO A 147 13.39 -26.64 4.00
C PRO A 147 14.61 -25.81 4.44
N LYS A 148 15.64 -25.75 3.61
CA LYS A 148 16.87 -24.99 3.87
C LYS A 148 16.62 -23.48 4.01
N PHE A 149 15.54 -22.97 3.42
CA PHE A 149 15.18 -21.55 3.44
C PHE A 149 14.08 -21.22 4.46
N LYS A 150 13.66 -22.18 5.31
CA LYS A 150 12.63 -21.93 6.33
C LYS A 150 12.99 -20.77 7.26
N TRP A 151 14.26 -20.57 7.59
CA TRP A 151 14.73 -19.45 8.39
C TRP A 151 14.40 -18.10 7.74
N LEU A 152 14.53 -18.00 6.40
CA LEU A 152 14.21 -16.78 5.66
C LEU A 152 12.70 -16.49 5.69
N ALA A 153 11.87 -17.55 5.60
CA ALA A 153 10.43 -17.44 5.77
C ALA A 153 10.03 -16.94 7.17
N CYS A 154 10.73 -17.44 8.23
CA CYS A 154 10.52 -16.98 9.59
C CYS A 154 10.93 -15.51 9.76
N ILE A 155 12.04 -15.07 9.18
CA ILE A 155 12.47 -13.66 9.20
C ILE A 155 11.38 -12.77 8.55
N TYR A 156 10.86 -13.16 7.37
CA TYR A 156 9.77 -12.42 6.75
C TYR A 156 8.56 -12.30 7.67
N ALA A 157 8.13 -13.41 8.27
CA ALA A 157 6.97 -13.43 9.15
C ALA A 157 7.17 -12.58 10.42
N VAL A 158 8.36 -12.63 11.04
CA VAL A 158 8.69 -11.78 12.20
C VAL A 158 8.64 -10.30 11.83
N LEU A 159 9.29 -9.92 10.73
CA LEU A 159 9.25 -8.53 10.24
C LEU A 159 7.82 -8.10 9.95
N GLY A 160 7.00 -8.98 9.36
CA GLY A 160 5.59 -8.74 9.10
C GLY A 160 4.80 -8.45 10.37
N VAL A 161 4.98 -9.27 11.42
CA VAL A 161 4.32 -9.06 12.72
C VAL A 161 4.72 -7.71 13.36
N LEU A 162 5.98 -7.30 13.23
CA LEU A 162 6.45 -6.03 13.78
C LEU A 162 5.92 -4.82 12.99
N THR A 163 5.92 -4.92 11.66
CA THR A 163 5.49 -3.85 10.76
C THR A 163 4.01 -3.50 10.93
N VAL A 164 3.15 -4.50 11.11
CA VAL A 164 1.69 -4.26 11.10
C VAL A 164 1.22 -3.37 12.25
N PHE A 165 1.88 -3.39 13.40
CA PHE A 165 1.53 -2.53 14.53
C PHE A 165 1.80 -1.05 14.27
N GLY A 166 2.88 -0.74 13.56
CA GLY A 166 3.24 0.63 13.18
C GLY A 166 2.57 1.06 11.89
N THR A 167 3.16 0.67 10.75
CA THR A 167 2.73 1.09 9.40
C THR A 167 1.29 0.70 9.09
N GLY A 168 0.87 -0.51 9.52
CA GLY A 168 -0.47 -1.02 9.24
C GLY A 168 -1.55 -0.53 10.18
N ASN A 169 -1.23 0.01 11.37
CA ASN A 169 -2.22 0.40 12.37
C ASN A 169 -1.97 1.80 12.93
N ALA A 170 -1.01 1.95 13.84
CA ALA A 170 -0.85 3.19 14.62
C ALA A 170 -0.71 4.44 13.76
N THR A 171 0.07 4.37 12.67
CA THR A 171 0.26 5.50 11.75
C THR A 171 -1.02 5.82 10.97
N GLN A 172 -1.82 4.82 10.64
CA GLN A 172 -3.10 5.00 9.97
C GLN A 172 -4.12 5.68 10.88
N VAL A 173 -4.20 5.23 12.14
CA VAL A 173 -5.08 5.85 13.13
C VAL A 173 -4.67 7.28 13.43
N ASN A 174 -3.38 7.56 13.55
CA ASN A 174 -2.86 8.92 13.70
C ASN A 174 -3.26 9.82 12.51
N THR A 175 -3.25 9.30 11.30
CA THR A 175 -3.74 10.05 10.13
C THR A 175 -5.24 10.32 10.21
N ILE A 176 -6.04 9.38 10.69
CA ILE A 176 -7.49 9.58 10.90
C ILE A 176 -7.72 10.70 11.91
N THR A 177 -7.07 10.64 13.07
CA THR A 177 -7.24 11.67 14.10
C THR A 177 -6.79 13.04 13.59
N THR A 178 -5.64 13.14 12.95
CA THR A 178 -5.14 14.39 12.36
C THR A 178 -6.11 14.97 11.31
N ALA A 179 -6.71 14.13 10.48
CA ALA A 179 -7.68 14.57 9.48
C ALA A 179 -8.98 15.11 10.13
N ILE A 180 -9.46 14.43 11.16
CA ILE A 180 -10.65 14.85 11.91
C ILE A 180 -10.36 16.13 12.71
N ASP A 181 -9.22 16.21 13.38
CA ASP A 181 -8.78 17.41 14.12
C ASP A 181 -8.72 18.62 13.18
N THR A 182 -8.11 18.46 12.01
CA THR A 182 -8.02 19.51 10.99
C THR A 182 -9.42 19.95 10.54
N ALA A 183 -10.32 19.02 10.31
CA ALA A 183 -11.70 19.32 9.91
C ALA A 183 -12.46 20.05 11.03
N VAL A 184 -12.35 19.61 12.28
CA VAL A 184 -13.00 20.25 13.45
C VAL A 184 -12.46 21.66 13.65
N LEU A 185 -11.14 21.84 13.65
CA LEU A 185 -10.50 23.15 13.86
C LEU A 185 -10.76 24.14 12.72
N SER A 186 -11.17 23.66 11.54
CA SER A 186 -11.58 24.53 10.42
C SER A 186 -12.91 25.23 10.68
N TYR A 187 -13.73 24.72 11.60
CA TYR A 187 -15.06 25.25 11.90
C TYR A 187 -15.24 25.78 13.32
N ALA A 188 -14.42 25.30 14.26
CA ALA A 188 -14.53 25.70 15.67
C ALA A 188 -13.15 25.72 16.33
N SER A 189 -12.95 26.70 17.23
CA SER A 189 -11.82 26.65 18.15
C SER A 189 -12.08 25.58 19.22
N ALA A 190 -11.14 24.66 19.42
CA ALA A 190 -11.23 23.60 20.41
C ALA A 190 -10.01 23.66 21.34
N SER A 191 -10.20 23.32 22.61
CA SER A 191 -9.09 23.21 23.57
C SER A 191 -8.31 21.91 23.33
N ASP A 192 -7.02 21.89 23.70
CA ASP A 192 -6.19 20.69 23.60
C ASP A 192 -6.79 19.51 24.37
N GLN A 193 -7.41 19.76 25.51
CA GLN A 193 -8.10 18.74 26.31
C GLN A 193 -9.29 18.13 25.55
N PHE A 194 -10.05 18.94 24.82
CA PHE A 194 -11.16 18.45 23.99
C PHE A 194 -10.64 17.56 22.85
N ILE A 195 -9.61 18.04 22.13
CA ILE A 195 -8.98 17.29 21.03
C ILE A 195 -8.44 15.95 21.53
N HIS A 196 -7.71 15.94 22.65
CA HIS A 196 -7.18 14.71 23.25
C HIS A 196 -8.29 13.72 23.62
N THR A 197 -9.38 14.19 24.22
CA THR A 197 -10.52 13.34 24.59
C THR A 197 -11.23 12.79 23.35
N MET A 198 -11.43 13.63 22.34
CA MET A 198 -12.01 13.23 21.06
C MET A 198 -11.16 12.15 20.39
N ASN A 199 -9.84 12.32 20.32
CA ASN A 199 -8.92 11.37 19.73
C ASN A 199 -8.92 10.03 20.48
N LEU A 200 -8.99 10.04 21.80
CA LEU A 200 -9.16 8.82 22.60
C LEU A 200 -10.45 8.07 22.23
N ILE A 201 -11.57 8.78 22.11
CA ILE A 201 -12.86 8.17 21.72
C ILE A 201 -12.76 7.59 20.30
N ILE A 202 -12.16 8.32 19.35
CA ILE A 202 -11.94 7.85 17.98
C ILE A 202 -11.09 6.58 18.00
N GLY A 203 -9.99 6.54 18.75
CA GLY A 203 -9.13 5.36 18.89
C GLY A 203 -9.88 4.15 19.43
N ILE A 204 -10.73 4.33 20.44
CA ILE A 204 -11.57 3.26 21.01
C ILE A 204 -12.59 2.76 19.96
N VAL A 205 -13.26 3.66 19.25
CA VAL A 205 -14.24 3.29 18.22
C VAL A 205 -13.56 2.50 17.11
N ILE A 206 -12.40 2.95 16.62
CA ILE A 206 -11.63 2.24 15.59
C ILE A 206 -11.21 0.85 16.12
N ALA A 207 -10.68 0.77 17.35
CA ALA A 207 -10.27 -0.50 17.95
C ALA A 207 -11.43 -1.51 17.98
N VAL A 208 -12.63 -1.08 18.39
CA VAL A 208 -13.82 -1.94 18.43
C VAL A 208 -14.24 -2.36 17.03
N VAL A 209 -14.32 -1.45 16.08
CA VAL A 209 -14.72 -1.74 14.69
C VAL A 209 -13.73 -2.70 14.03
N VAL A 210 -12.43 -2.45 14.17
CA VAL A 210 -11.38 -3.33 13.63
C VAL A 210 -11.44 -4.72 14.28
N ALA A 211 -11.59 -4.80 15.59
CA ALA A 211 -11.72 -6.09 16.29
C ALA A 211 -12.95 -6.88 15.79
N MET A 212 -14.11 -6.25 15.64
CA MET A 212 -15.32 -6.90 15.12
C MET A 212 -15.12 -7.45 13.70
N ILE A 213 -14.38 -6.74 12.86
CA ILE A 213 -14.12 -7.18 11.48
C ILE A 213 -13.12 -8.31 11.45
N LEU A 214 -11.97 -8.16 12.11
CA LEU A 214 -10.88 -9.14 12.09
C LEU A 214 -11.28 -10.47 12.76
N LEU A 215 -11.97 -10.42 13.90
CA LEU A 215 -12.45 -11.63 14.59
C LEU A 215 -13.47 -12.43 13.78
N GLY A 216 -14.11 -11.80 12.79
CA GLY A 216 -14.97 -12.49 11.81
C GLY A 216 -14.22 -13.28 10.74
N GLY A 217 -12.87 -13.21 10.74
CA GLY A 217 -11.99 -13.96 9.84
C GLY A 217 -12.00 -13.46 8.39
N ILE A 218 -11.33 -14.22 7.51
CA ILE A 218 -11.07 -13.84 6.13
C ILE A 218 -12.34 -13.53 5.32
N LYS A 219 -13.44 -14.25 5.56
CA LYS A 219 -14.72 -14.03 4.87
C LYS A 219 -15.30 -12.66 5.20
N ARG A 220 -15.32 -12.27 6.49
CA ARG A 220 -15.83 -10.96 6.91
C ARG A 220 -14.93 -9.83 6.41
N ILE A 221 -13.63 -10.00 6.48
CA ILE A 221 -12.67 -9.04 5.92
C ILE A 221 -12.97 -8.83 4.43
N GLY A 222 -13.08 -9.90 3.64
CA GLY A 222 -13.41 -9.82 2.21
C GLY A 222 -14.76 -9.14 1.94
N GLN A 223 -15.80 -9.43 2.72
CA GLN A 223 -17.12 -8.81 2.59
C GLN A 223 -17.13 -7.30 2.91
N VAL A 224 -16.31 -6.86 3.83
CA VAL A 224 -16.18 -5.44 4.16
C VAL A 224 -15.36 -4.74 3.09
N THR A 225 -14.21 -5.28 2.71
CA THR A 225 -13.30 -4.64 1.75
C THR A 225 -13.87 -4.58 0.34
N GLU A 226 -14.65 -5.58 -0.11
CA GLU A 226 -15.31 -5.56 -1.44
C GLU A 226 -16.32 -4.43 -1.61
N LYS A 227 -16.84 -3.87 -0.50
CA LYS A 227 -17.75 -2.72 -0.52
C LYS A 227 -17.00 -1.41 -0.26
N LEU A 228 -16.12 -1.42 0.74
CA LEU A 228 -15.40 -0.23 1.18
C LEU A 228 -14.44 0.28 0.11
N VAL A 229 -13.65 -0.62 -0.51
CA VAL A 229 -12.59 -0.22 -1.45
C VAL A 229 -13.13 0.41 -2.73
N PRO A 230 -14.10 -0.19 -3.45
CA PRO A 230 -14.66 0.47 -4.62
C PRO A 230 -15.35 1.79 -4.28
N PHE A 231 -16.04 1.86 -3.15
CA PHE A 231 -16.71 3.09 -2.69
C PHE A 231 -15.67 4.21 -2.44
N MET A 232 -14.64 3.95 -1.63
CA MET A 232 -13.65 4.96 -1.30
C MET A 232 -12.83 5.42 -2.52
N ALA A 233 -12.45 4.46 -3.41
CA ALA A 233 -11.71 4.77 -4.62
C ALA A 233 -12.54 5.62 -5.59
N LEU A 234 -13.79 5.23 -5.84
CA LEU A 234 -14.69 5.98 -6.72
C LEU A 234 -14.96 7.37 -6.18
N PHE A 235 -15.26 7.48 -4.89
CA PHE A 235 -15.50 8.76 -4.23
C PHE A 235 -14.30 9.71 -4.36
N TYR A 236 -13.09 9.21 -4.09
CA TYR A 236 -11.86 9.98 -4.22
C TYR A 236 -11.58 10.39 -5.67
N ILE A 237 -11.73 9.46 -6.62
CA ILE A 237 -11.50 9.73 -8.04
C ILE A 237 -12.48 10.79 -8.57
N VAL A 238 -13.75 10.73 -8.18
CA VAL A 238 -14.75 11.74 -8.59
C VAL A 238 -14.39 13.13 -8.08
N LEU A 239 -13.99 13.24 -6.81
CA LEU A 239 -13.52 14.52 -6.25
C LEU A 239 -12.28 15.03 -6.98
N ALA A 240 -11.31 14.15 -7.26
CA ALA A 240 -10.08 14.52 -7.96
C ALA A 240 -10.33 14.95 -9.41
N ILE A 241 -11.19 14.23 -10.15
CA ILE A 241 -11.59 14.62 -11.51
C ILE A 241 -12.21 16.02 -11.52
N GLY A 242 -13.04 16.34 -10.52
CA GLY A 242 -13.61 17.68 -10.41
C GLY A 242 -12.55 18.78 -10.26
N VAL A 243 -11.51 18.57 -9.42
CA VAL A 243 -10.37 19.51 -9.30
C VAL A 243 -9.69 19.68 -10.65
N ILE A 244 -9.40 18.56 -11.35
CA ILE A 244 -8.73 18.57 -12.63
C ILE A 244 -9.57 19.29 -13.70
N ALA A 245 -10.88 19.00 -13.75
CA ALA A 245 -11.79 19.61 -14.72
C ALA A 245 -11.93 21.12 -14.52
N LEU A 246 -12.04 21.58 -13.27
CA LEU A 246 -12.11 23.01 -12.93
C LEU A 246 -10.78 23.74 -13.21
N ASN A 247 -9.66 23.03 -13.27
CA ASN A 247 -8.33 23.57 -13.56
C ASN A 247 -7.76 23.01 -14.88
N ILE A 248 -8.59 22.62 -15.83
CA ILE A 248 -8.20 21.94 -17.08
C ILE A 248 -7.11 22.69 -17.86
N GLN A 249 -7.10 24.00 -17.81
CA GLN A 249 -6.12 24.84 -18.50
C GLN A 249 -4.68 24.65 -17.98
N ARG A 250 -4.51 24.18 -16.74
CA ARG A 250 -3.20 23.91 -16.13
C ARG A 250 -2.66 22.53 -16.46
N VAL A 251 -3.52 21.60 -16.86
CA VAL A 251 -3.15 20.20 -17.12
C VAL A 251 -1.96 20.04 -18.07
N PRO A 252 -1.92 20.71 -19.23
CA PRO A 252 -0.77 20.58 -20.15
C PRO A 252 0.56 21.03 -19.51
N ALA A 253 0.54 22.15 -18.78
CA ALA A 253 1.72 22.67 -18.08
C ALA A 253 2.16 21.75 -16.93
N VAL A 254 1.20 21.13 -16.21
CA VAL A 254 1.49 20.17 -15.16
C VAL A 254 2.16 18.92 -15.73
N PHE A 255 1.65 18.34 -16.81
CA PHE A 255 2.32 17.22 -17.47
C PHE A 255 3.71 17.59 -17.97
N ALA A 256 3.87 18.77 -18.60
CA ALA A 256 5.18 19.27 -18.98
C ALA A 256 6.14 19.34 -17.78
N SER A 257 5.70 19.86 -16.64
CA SER A 257 6.50 19.95 -15.42
C SER A 257 6.86 18.57 -14.83
N ILE A 258 5.98 17.57 -14.98
CA ILE A 258 6.27 16.19 -14.56
C ILE A 258 7.39 15.59 -15.42
N PHE A 259 7.30 15.70 -16.74
CA PHE A 259 8.32 15.14 -17.64
C PHE A 259 9.64 15.92 -17.57
N GLU A 260 9.61 17.25 -17.57
CA GLU A 260 10.81 18.08 -17.43
C GLU A 260 11.45 17.86 -16.05
N GLY A 261 10.66 17.90 -15.00
CA GLY A 261 11.11 17.71 -13.62
C GLY A 261 11.67 16.32 -13.34
N ALA A 262 11.34 15.31 -14.14
CA ALA A 262 11.89 13.97 -13.99
C ALA A 262 13.40 13.92 -14.26
N PHE A 263 13.89 14.74 -15.18
CA PHE A 263 15.29 14.76 -15.62
C PHE A 263 16.03 16.04 -15.23
N THR A 264 15.31 17.15 -15.12
CA THR A 264 15.84 18.47 -14.73
C THR A 264 15.01 19.10 -13.60
N PRO A 265 14.93 18.47 -12.41
CA PRO A 265 14.04 18.96 -11.35
C PRO A 265 14.38 20.36 -10.86
N SER A 266 15.66 20.77 -10.91
CA SER A 266 16.10 22.10 -10.54
C SER A 266 15.45 23.22 -11.38
N ALA A 267 15.20 22.97 -12.67
CA ALA A 267 14.55 23.92 -13.56
C ALA A 267 13.09 24.17 -13.17
N VAL A 268 12.39 23.15 -12.67
CA VAL A 268 10.96 23.21 -12.32
C VAL A 268 10.73 23.66 -10.87
N THR A 269 11.71 23.41 -9.99
CA THR A 269 11.60 23.69 -8.54
C THR A 269 12.39 24.90 -8.08
N GLY A 270 12.94 25.70 -9.02
CA GLY A 270 13.78 26.85 -8.67
C GLY A 270 15.06 26.47 -7.93
N GLY A 271 15.60 25.28 -8.19
CA GLY A 271 16.81 24.77 -7.56
C GLY A 271 16.61 24.04 -6.24
N ALA A 272 15.41 24.03 -5.67
CA ALA A 272 15.13 23.36 -4.38
C ALA A 272 15.35 21.84 -4.46
N VAL A 273 15.08 21.22 -5.60
CA VAL A 273 15.42 19.82 -5.88
C VAL A 273 16.61 19.79 -6.83
N GLY A 274 17.80 19.57 -6.28
CA GLY A 274 19.07 19.80 -7.00
C GLY A 274 19.41 18.77 -8.07
N THR A 275 18.97 17.51 -7.95
CA THR A 275 19.38 16.43 -8.86
C THR A 275 18.25 15.53 -9.28
N PHE A 276 18.35 14.97 -10.49
CA PHE A 276 17.38 13.99 -10.97
C PHE A 276 17.34 12.71 -10.10
N PHE A 277 18.47 12.33 -9.49
CA PHE A 277 18.53 11.22 -8.56
C PHE A 277 17.63 11.42 -7.32
N LEU A 278 17.50 12.67 -6.86
CA LEU A 278 16.62 12.99 -5.73
C LEU A 278 15.15 12.84 -6.13
N SER A 279 14.79 13.32 -7.31
CA SER A 279 13.45 13.14 -7.90
C SER A 279 13.13 11.65 -8.09
N MET A 280 14.04 10.89 -8.70
CA MET A 280 13.91 9.45 -8.92
C MET A 280 13.78 8.69 -7.58
N LYS A 281 14.66 8.98 -6.60
CA LYS A 281 14.62 8.35 -5.28
C LYS A 281 13.26 8.53 -4.61
N ASN A 282 12.77 9.77 -4.55
CA ASN A 282 11.50 10.04 -3.90
C ASN A 282 10.32 9.43 -4.65
N GLY A 283 10.32 9.49 -5.99
CA GLY A 283 9.27 8.90 -6.80
C GLY A 283 9.21 7.38 -6.68
N VAL A 284 10.33 6.69 -6.88
CA VAL A 284 10.39 5.22 -6.80
C VAL A 284 10.07 4.73 -5.40
N SER A 285 10.69 5.31 -4.36
CA SER A 285 10.44 4.91 -2.97
C SER A 285 8.97 5.06 -2.58
N ARG A 286 8.34 6.20 -2.90
CA ARG A 286 6.93 6.42 -2.56
C ARG A 286 5.97 5.62 -3.44
N GLY A 287 6.33 5.33 -4.69
CA GLY A 287 5.59 4.41 -5.54
C GLY A 287 5.56 2.99 -4.96
N ILE A 288 6.72 2.46 -4.57
CA ILE A 288 6.84 1.13 -3.94
C ILE A 288 6.12 1.09 -2.59
N PHE A 289 6.27 2.13 -1.79
CA PHE A 289 5.58 2.23 -0.50
C PHE A 289 4.05 2.18 -0.66
N SER A 290 3.51 2.82 -1.72
CA SER A 290 2.07 2.83 -2.01
C SER A 290 1.57 1.46 -2.49
N ASN A 291 2.16 0.90 -3.55
CA ASN A 291 1.67 -0.31 -4.19
C ASN A 291 2.20 -1.62 -3.59
N GLU A 292 3.15 -1.54 -2.66
CA GLU A 292 3.76 -2.68 -1.95
C GLU A 292 4.38 -3.75 -2.88
N ALA A 293 4.66 -3.44 -4.16
CA ALA A 293 5.31 -4.38 -5.08
C ALA A 293 6.78 -4.58 -4.69
N GLY A 294 7.15 -5.82 -4.45
CA GLY A 294 8.47 -6.18 -3.90
C GLY A 294 8.48 -6.40 -2.38
N LEU A 295 7.41 -6.02 -1.67
CA LEU A 295 7.24 -6.32 -0.24
C LEU A 295 6.56 -7.69 -0.01
N GLY A 296 5.79 -8.17 -0.99
CA GLY A 296 5.09 -9.45 -0.94
C GLY A 296 3.79 -9.47 -0.14
N THR A 297 3.48 -8.40 0.58
CA THR A 297 2.37 -8.30 1.53
C THR A 297 1.01 -8.57 0.89
N GLY A 298 0.68 -7.90 -0.22
CA GLY A 298 -0.60 -8.08 -0.93
C GLY A 298 -0.85 -9.53 -1.37
N SER A 299 0.20 -10.29 -1.64
CA SER A 299 0.09 -11.69 -2.03
C SER A 299 -0.53 -12.59 -0.94
N ILE A 300 -0.46 -12.18 0.33
CA ILE A 300 -1.08 -12.86 1.48
C ILE A 300 -2.61 -12.88 1.35
N ALA A 301 -3.22 -11.75 0.96
CA ALA A 301 -4.65 -11.68 0.72
C ALA A 301 -5.08 -12.49 -0.51
N HIS A 302 -4.31 -12.39 -1.59
CA HIS A 302 -4.58 -13.10 -2.83
C HIS A 302 -4.47 -14.62 -2.70
N ALA A 303 -3.66 -15.13 -1.79
CA ALA A 303 -3.52 -16.58 -1.56
C ALA A 303 -4.82 -17.25 -1.12
N ALA A 304 -5.74 -16.50 -0.50
CA ALA A 304 -7.05 -17.01 -0.08
C ALA A 304 -8.10 -17.04 -1.19
N ALA A 305 -7.79 -16.59 -2.41
CA ALA A 305 -8.72 -16.53 -3.52
C ALA A 305 -9.17 -17.92 -3.98
N ASP A 306 -10.48 -18.08 -4.23
CA ASP A 306 -11.03 -19.28 -4.85
C ASP A 306 -10.71 -19.28 -6.36
N THR A 307 -9.61 -19.91 -6.69
CA THR A 307 -9.12 -20.03 -8.07
C THR A 307 -8.43 -21.36 -8.29
N SER A 308 -8.67 -21.95 -9.46
CA SER A 308 -8.03 -23.19 -9.91
C SER A 308 -6.66 -22.94 -10.55
N MET A 309 -6.40 -21.72 -11.03
CA MET A 309 -5.15 -21.38 -11.71
C MET A 309 -4.48 -20.18 -11.04
N ALA A 310 -3.25 -20.38 -10.54
CA ALA A 310 -2.48 -19.36 -9.86
C ALA A 310 -2.24 -18.09 -10.72
N VAL A 311 -1.94 -18.29 -12.01
CA VAL A 311 -1.71 -17.22 -12.98
C VAL A 311 -2.92 -16.32 -13.16
N ASN A 312 -4.14 -16.86 -13.09
CA ASN A 312 -5.35 -16.06 -13.18
C ASN A 312 -5.48 -15.08 -12.03
N GLN A 313 -5.07 -15.48 -10.82
CA GLN A 313 -5.03 -14.55 -9.68
C GLN A 313 -3.86 -13.56 -9.82
N GLY A 314 -2.76 -13.95 -10.45
CA GLY A 314 -1.64 -13.05 -10.75
C GLY A 314 -2.07 -11.81 -11.53
N TYR A 315 -2.99 -11.93 -12.49
CA TYR A 315 -3.51 -10.77 -13.22
C TYR A 315 -4.20 -9.74 -12.31
N PHE A 316 -4.81 -10.16 -11.21
CA PHE A 316 -5.36 -9.22 -10.23
C PHE A 316 -4.26 -8.39 -9.56
N GLY A 317 -3.04 -8.94 -9.40
CA GLY A 317 -1.89 -8.17 -8.92
C GLY A 317 -1.45 -7.06 -9.89
N ILE A 318 -1.54 -7.28 -11.21
CA ILE A 318 -1.33 -6.20 -12.20
C ILE A 318 -2.39 -5.11 -12.04
N PHE A 319 -3.65 -5.50 -11.92
CA PHE A 319 -4.76 -4.57 -11.72
C PHE A 319 -4.61 -3.77 -10.42
N GLU A 320 -4.17 -4.40 -9.34
CA GLU A 320 -3.92 -3.79 -8.03
C GLU A 320 -2.92 -2.63 -8.16
N VAL A 321 -1.71 -2.89 -8.67
CA VAL A 321 -0.67 -1.86 -8.82
C VAL A 321 -1.08 -0.76 -9.79
N PHE A 322 -1.76 -1.11 -10.88
CA PHE A 322 -2.28 -0.13 -11.83
C PHE A 322 -3.30 0.81 -11.17
N THR A 323 -4.26 0.26 -10.42
CA THR A 323 -5.29 1.05 -9.74
C THR A 323 -4.68 1.92 -8.65
N ASP A 324 -3.80 1.37 -7.83
CA ASP A 324 -3.14 2.09 -6.74
C ASP A 324 -2.29 3.26 -7.25
N THR A 325 -1.32 2.97 -8.09
CA THR A 325 -0.29 3.97 -8.43
C THR A 325 -0.60 4.72 -9.71
N ILE A 326 -0.97 4.04 -10.79
CA ILE A 326 -1.22 4.73 -12.07
C ILE A 326 -2.52 5.54 -12.01
N ILE A 327 -3.56 5.06 -11.31
CA ILE A 327 -4.80 5.82 -11.18
C ILE A 327 -4.75 6.72 -9.94
N ILE A 328 -4.78 6.15 -8.72
CA ILE A 328 -5.05 6.93 -7.50
C ILE A 328 -3.91 7.88 -7.16
N CYS A 329 -2.64 7.44 -7.21
CA CYS A 329 -1.52 8.36 -6.97
C CYS A 329 -1.42 9.46 -8.02
N THR A 330 -1.74 9.16 -9.29
CA THR A 330 -1.79 10.19 -10.35
C THR A 330 -2.90 11.20 -10.09
N MET A 331 -4.09 10.76 -9.65
CA MET A 331 -5.18 11.67 -9.28
C MET A 331 -4.73 12.63 -8.16
N THR A 332 -4.07 12.12 -7.13
CA THR A 332 -3.52 12.95 -6.05
C THR A 332 -2.49 13.95 -6.56
N ALA A 333 -1.56 13.49 -7.40
CA ALA A 333 -0.55 14.37 -7.99
C ALA A 333 -1.17 15.51 -8.81
N LEU A 334 -2.17 15.18 -9.63
CA LEU A 334 -2.88 16.17 -10.44
C LEU A 334 -3.70 17.13 -9.57
N VAL A 335 -4.31 16.65 -8.48
CA VAL A 335 -5.00 17.53 -7.51
C VAL A 335 -4.03 18.56 -6.95
N ILE A 336 -2.85 18.15 -6.49
CA ILE A 336 -1.85 19.06 -5.93
C ILE A 336 -1.35 20.04 -6.99
N LEU A 337 -0.93 19.54 -8.15
CA LEU A 337 -0.25 20.35 -9.16
C LEU A 337 -1.21 21.24 -9.98
N CYS A 338 -2.42 20.75 -10.30
CA CYS A 338 -3.39 21.54 -11.07
C CYS A 338 -4.12 22.58 -10.21
N SER A 339 -4.30 22.36 -8.92
CA SER A 339 -4.96 23.32 -8.03
C SER A 339 -4.17 24.63 -7.87
N GLY A 340 -2.84 24.56 -8.09
CA GLY A 340 -1.96 25.73 -7.96
C GLY A 340 -1.64 26.12 -6.53
N VAL A 341 -1.86 25.22 -5.57
CA VAL A 341 -1.39 25.44 -4.19
C VAL A 341 0.14 25.55 -4.18
N PRO A 342 0.69 26.45 -3.37
CA PRO A 342 2.14 26.58 -3.24
C PRO A 342 2.71 25.30 -2.61
N VAL A 343 3.68 24.68 -3.30
CA VAL A 343 4.44 23.54 -2.79
C VAL A 343 5.77 24.07 -2.26
N ASN A 344 6.04 23.80 -0.99
CA ASN A 344 7.33 24.13 -0.38
C ASN A 344 8.34 23.03 -0.73
N PHE A 345 8.97 23.16 -1.89
CA PHE A 345 9.95 22.18 -2.37
C PHE A 345 11.16 22.09 -1.47
N GLY A 346 11.64 20.87 -1.23
CA GLY A 346 12.75 20.57 -0.31
C GLY A 346 12.32 20.36 1.15
N ALA A 347 11.09 20.68 1.51
CA ALA A 347 10.53 20.43 2.83
C ALA A 347 9.57 19.23 2.82
N ALA A 348 9.48 18.52 3.96
CA ALA A 348 8.55 17.40 4.09
C ALA A 348 7.10 17.90 4.00
N ALA A 349 6.27 17.17 3.26
CA ALA A 349 4.84 17.42 3.16
C ALA A 349 4.06 16.11 3.37
N GLY A 350 2.84 16.25 3.82
CA GLY A 350 1.93 15.13 4.07
C GLY A 350 0.52 15.38 3.51
N ALA A 351 -0.48 14.74 4.09
CA ALA A 351 -1.87 14.82 3.65
C ALA A 351 -2.42 16.25 3.59
N ALA A 352 -1.92 17.15 4.45
CA ALA A 352 -2.33 18.55 4.48
C ALA A 352 -2.14 19.25 3.12
N LEU A 353 -1.08 18.96 2.38
CA LEU A 353 -0.85 19.52 1.05
C LEU A 353 -1.92 19.06 0.05
N THR A 354 -2.30 17.79 0.09
CA THR A 354 -3.39 17.26 -0.76
C THR A 354 -4.72 17.86 -0.39
N ILE A 355 -5.03 17.98 0.91
CA ILE A 355 -6.25 18.65 1.41
C ILE A 355 -6.30 20.09 0.93
N SER A 356 -5.17 20.82 0.99
CA SER A 356 -5.07 22.18 0.47
C SER A 356 -5.36 22.25 -1.03
N GLY A 357 -4.96 21.24 -1.80
CA GLY A 357 -5.29 21.12 -3.22
C GLY A 357 -6.80 21.04 -3.48
N PHE A 358 -7.52 20.26 -2.68
CA PHE A 358 -8.97 20.18 -2.76
C PHE A 358 -9.64 21.49 -2.28
N THR A 359 -9.22 22.02 -1.13
CA THR A 359 -9.85 23.21 -0.54
C THR A 359 -9.62 24.47 -1.36
N SER A 360 -8.50 24.61 -2.04
CA SER A 360 -8.24 25.74 -2.95
C SER A 360 -9.19 25.78 -4.14
N THR A 361 -9.69 24.61 -4.58
CA THR A 361 -10.60 24.50 -5.71
C THR A 361 -12.07 24.55 -5.30
N TYR A 362 -12.44 23.83 -4.25
CA TYR A 362 -13.85 23.69 -3.83
C TYR A 362 -14.26 24.59 -2.67
N GLY A 363 -13.28 25.18 -1.97
CA GLY A 363 -13.53 25.91 -0.72
C GLY A 363 -13.43 25.03 0.53
N SER A 364 -13.52 25.64 1.71
CA SER A 364 -13.29 24.96 2.99
C SER A 364 -14.26 23.81 3.31
N TRP A 365 -15.46 23.83 2.75
CA TRP A 365 -16.47 22.79 2.99
C TRP A 365 -16.00 21.38 2.57
N VAL A 366 -15.11 21.29 1.57
CA VAL A 366 -14.59 20.01 1.10
C VAL A 366 -13.68 19.33 2.12
N SER A 367 -13.19 20.04 3.14
CA SER A 367 -12.34 19.46 4.20
C SER A 367 -13.03 18.31 4.93
N ILE A 368 -14.35 18.37 5.11
CA ILE A 368 -15.15 17.27 5.69
C ILE A 368 -15.08 16.03 4.78
N PHE A 369 -15.26 16.21 3.47
CA PHE A 369 -15.24 15.12 2.52
C PHE A 369 -13.86 14.50 2.36
N THR A 370 -12.80 15.31 2.39
CA THR A 370 -11.42 14.81 2.38
C THR A 370 -11.07 14.07 3.67
N ALA A 371 -11.55 14.52 4.82
CA ALA A 371 -11.42 13.81 6.09
C ALA A 371 -12.13 12.44 6.03
N VAL A 372 -13.35 12.38 5.50
CA VAL A 372 -14.08 11.10 5.31
C VAL A 372 -13.30 10.17 4.37
N ALA A 373 -12.76 10.67 3.26
CA ALA A 373 -11.95 9.88 2.34
C ALA A 373 -10.70 9.30 3.04
N LEU A 374 -9.97 10.15 3.78
CA LEU A 374 -8.79 9.72 4.56
C LEU A 374 -9.14 8.69 5.62
N CYS A 375 -10.27 8.86 6.32
CA CYS A 375 -10.77 7.87 7.28
C CYS A 375 -11.06 6.53 6.61
N CYS A 376 -11.71 6.52 5.45
CA CYS A 376 -11.99 5.29 4.69
C CYS A 376 -10.69 4.60 4.26
N PHE A 377 -9.73 5.36 3.69
CA PHE A 377 -8.45 4.83 3.25
C PHE A 377 -7.62 4.27 4.41
N ALA A 378 -7.51 5.00 5.50
CA ALA A 378 -6.75 4.53 6.66
C ALA A 378 -7.42 3.33 7.34
N LEU A 379 -8.76 3.35 7.50
CA LEU A 379 -9.49 2.20 8.09
C LEU A 379 -9.35 0.94 7.23
N SER A 380 -9.45 1.06 5.91
CA SER A 380 -9.26 -0.08 5.00
C SER A 380 -7.85 -0.66 5.14
N THR A 381 -6.82 0.20 5.26
CA THR A 381 -5.44 -0.20 5.46
C THR A 381 -5.26 -0.95 6.79
N ILE A 382 -5.85 -0.47 7.89
CA ILE A 382 -5.81 -1.15 9.18
C ILE A 382 -6.41 -2.57 9.08
N ILE A 383 -7.51 -2.72 8.39
CA ILE A 383 -8.17 -4.01 8.19
C ILE A 383 -7.31 -4.97 7.36
N GLY A 384 -6.76 -4.51 6.26
CA GLY A 384 -5.93 -5.32 5.36
C GLY A 384 -4.61 -5.75 6.01
N TRP A 385 -3.91 -4.84 6.67
CA TRP A 385 -2.69 -5.13 7.41
C TRP A 385 -2.94 -6.02 8.62
N GLY A 386 -4.11 -5.92 9.25
CA GLY A 386 -4.54 -6.83 10.31
C GLY A 386 -4.60 -8.28 9.83
N LEU A 387 -5.06 -8.53 8.60
CA LEU A 387 -4.99 -9.85 7.98
C LEU A 387 -3.53 -10.29 7.77
N TYR A 388 -2.67 -9.41 7.23
CA TYR A 388 -1.26 -9.75 6.99
C TYR A 388 -0.54 -10.14 8.27
N GLY A 389 -0.70 -9.37 9.34
CA GLY A 389 -0.13 -9.68 10.64
C GLY A 389 -0.66 -10.99 11.22
N THR A 390 -1.97 -11.24 11.09
CA THR A 390 -2.58 -12.49 11.52
C THR A 390 -1.98 -13.70 10.79
N ARG A 391 -1.75 -13.61 9.48
CA ARG A 391 -1.15 -14.70 8.70
C ARG A 391 0.34 -14.88 9.00
N CYS A 392 1.07 -13.81 9.28
CA CYS A 392 2.46 -13.87 9.71
C CYS A 392 2.62 -14.54 11.08
N ILE A 393 1.81 -14.16 12.08
CA ILE A 393 1.87 -14.74 13.42
C ILE A 393 1.38 -16.22 13.40
N GLU A 394 0.39 -16.52 12.58
CA GLU A 394 -0.11 -17.88 12.37
C GLU A 394 0.97 -18.80 11.80
N PHE A 395 1.77 -18.31 10.84
CA PHE A 395 2.90 -19.06 10.28
C PHE A 395 3.95 -19.42 11.34
N LEU A 396 4.20 -18.52 12.29
CA LEU A 396 5.19 -18.71 13.35
C LEU A 396 4.71 -19.63 14.49
N PHE A 397 3.45 -19.50 14.91
CA PHE A 397 2.94 -20.09 16.17
C PHE A 397 1.65 -20.89 15.99
N GLY A 398 1.16 -21.03 14.75
CA GLY A 398 -0.09 -21.75 14.47
C GLY A 398 -1.35 -20.91 14.67
N SER A 399 -2.51 -21.49 14.36
CA SER A 399 -3.79 -20.76 14.30
C SER A 399 -4.38 -20.35 15.65
N LYS A 400 -3.89 -20.91 16.76
CA LYS A 400 -4.38 -20.64 18.11
C LYS A 400 -4.10 -19.21 18.58
N VAL A 401 -3.02 -18.60 18.08
CA VAL A 401 -2.62 -17.22 18.44
C VAL A 401 -3.35 -16.13 17.67
N ASN A 402 -4.14 -16.48 16.65
CA ASN A 402 -4.80 -15.50 15.78
C ASN A 402 -5.75 -14.58 16.57
N LYS A 403 -6.63 -15.14 17.40
CA LYS A 403 -7.59 -14.33 18.18
C LYS A 403 -6.93 -13.38 19.17
N PRO A 404 -6.00 -13.84 20.05
CA PRO A 404 -5.25 -12.93 20.92
C PRO A 404 -4.51 -11.83 20.13
N PHE A 405 -3.86 -12.20 19.03
CA PHE A 405 -3.18 -11.23 18.18
C PHE A 405 -4.12 -10.17 17.62
N MET A 406 -5.28 -10.56 17.09
CA MET A 406 -6.28 -9.64 16.53
C MET A 406 -6.77 -8.64 17.59
N VAL A 407 -6.96 -9.08 18.84
CA VAL A 407 -7.37 -8.22 19.95
C VAL A 407 -6.26 -7.21 20.28
N VAL A 408 -5.02 -7.68 20.45
CA VAL A 408 -3.87 -6.81 20.73
C VAL A 408 -3.64 -5.82 19.57
N TYR A 409 -3.68 -6.31 18.33
CA TYR A 409 -3.55 -5.46 17.15
C TYR A 409 -4.61 -4.36 17.12
N SER A 410 -5.87 -4.71 17.38
CA SER A 410 -6.96 -3.73 17.40
C SER A 410 -6.80 -2.69 18.51
N ALA A 411 -6.34 -3.12 19.70
CA ALA A 411 -6.10 -2.22 20.84
C ALA A 411 -5.00 -1.19 20.57
N VAL A 412 -4.02 -1.50 19.72
CA VAL A 412 -2.96 -0.54 19.32
C VAL A 412 -3.51 0.70 18.61
N ALA A 413 -4.71 0.62 18.04
CA ALA A 413 -5.40 1.80 17.48
C ALA A 413 -5.59 2.93 18.52
N ILE A 414 -5.79 2.58 19.80
CA ILE A 414 -5.92 3.57 20.88
C ILE A 414 -4.59 4.33 21.08
N LEU A 415 -3.46 3.61 21.03
CA LEU A 415 -2.14 4.22 21.11
C LEU A 415 -1.87 5.13 19.89
N GLY A 416 -2.23 4.66 18.70
CA GLY A 416 -2.10 5.45 17.46
C GLY A 416 -2.89 6.77 17.48
N ALA A 417 -4.01 6.78 18.22
CA ALA A 417 -4.84 7.97 18.37
C ALA A 417 -4.33 8.97 19.41
N THR A 418 -3.55 8.54 20.40
CA THR A 418 -3.27 9.33 21.61
C THR A 418 -1.81 9.64 21.85
N VAL A 419 -0.89 8.93 21.18
CA VAL A 419 0.56 9.06 21.41
C VAL A 419 1.23 9.70 20.20
N ASP A 420 2.23 10.55 20.45
CA ASP A 420 3.12 11.02 19.38
C ASP A 420 3.99 9.84 18.86
N LEU A 421 3.87 9.56 17.59
CA LEU A 421 4.44 8.37 16.96
C LEU A 421 5.83 8.60 16.33
N GLY A 422 6.46 9.77 16.50
CA GLY A 422 7.69 10.18 15.82
C GLY A 422 8.71 9.06 15.55
N LEU A 423 9.34 8.53 16.57
CA LEU A 423 10.34 7.45 16.46
C LEU A 423 9.67 6.11 16.02
N LEU A 424 8.49 5.79 16.56
CA LEU A 424 7.75 4.57 16.21
C LEU A 424 7.40 4.50 14.72
N TRP A 425 7.07 5.64 14.12
CA TRP A 425 6.85 5.72 12.67
C TRP A 425 8.11 5.32 11.89
N GLY A 426 9.25 5.91 12.23
CA GLY A 426 10.52 5.61 11.56
C GLY A 426 10.94 4.14 11.72
N VAL A 427 10.73 3.55 12.89
CA VAL A 427 11.03 2.13 13.16
C VAL A 427 10.10 1.21 12.36
N ALA A 428 8.80 1.49 12.35
CA ALA A 428 7.84 0.70 11.59
C ALA A 428 8.10 0.75 10.08
N ASP A 429 8.44 1.93 9.55
CA ASP A 429 8.82 2.11 8.15
C ASP A 429 10.10 1.33 7.79
N THR A 430 11.06 1.28 8.71
CA THR A 430 12.28 0.48 8.54
C THR A 430 11.96 -1.01 8.46
N PHE A 431 11.12 -1.56 9.35
CA PHE A 431 10.71 -2.96 9.29
C PHE A 431 9.92 -3.27 8.01
N ASN A 432 9.06 -2.35 7.58
CA ASN A 432 8.34 -2.49 6.32
C ASN A 432 9.30 -2.65 5.14
N GLY A 433 10.30 -1.81 5.05
CA GLY A 433 11.29 -1.92 3.99
C GLY A 433 12.16 -3.19 4.09
N LEU A 434 12.54 -3.61 5.30
CA LEU A 434 13.31 -4.84 5.52
C LEU A 434 12.57 -6.11 5.05
N MET A 435 11.23 -6.12 5.05
CA MET A 435 10.43 -7.24 4.52
C MET A 435 10.71 -7.49 3.03
N SER A 436 11.11 -6.47 2.28
CA SER A 436 11.45 -6.64 0.86
C SER A 436 12.61 -7.59 0.63
N ILE A 437 13.59 -7.63 1.51
CA ILE A 437 14.82 -8.41 1.32
C ILE A 437 14.53 -9.92 1.16
N PRO A 438 13.90 -10.61 2.13
CA PRO A 438 13.58 -12.02 1.97
C PRO A 438 12.64 -12.28 0.80
N ASN A 439 11.72 -11.37 0.50
CA ASN A 439 10.82 -11.48 -0.62
C ASN A 439 11.54 -11.40 -1.98
N LEU A 440 12.41 -10.41 -2.17
CA LEU A 440 13.16 -10.24 -3.42
C LEU A 440 14.11 -11.41 -3.69
N ILE A 441 14.74 -11.96 -2.65
CA ILE A 441 15.55 -13.17 -2.75
C ILE A 441 14.70 -14.32 -3.28
N ALA A 442 13.50 -14.51 -2.73
CA ALA A 442 12.61 -15.57 -3.16
C ALA A 442 12.12 -15.37 -4.60
N LEU A 443 11.72 -14.17 -4.98
CA LEU A 443 11.28 -13.86 -6.33
C LEU A 443 12.38 -14.09 -7.37
N PHE A 444 13.59 -13.70 -7.05
CA PHE A 444 14.74 -13.94 -7.93
C PHE A 444 15.00 -15.42 -8.14
N LEU A 445 15.05 -16.20 -7.05
CA LEU A 445 15.31 -17.64 -7.09
C LEU A 445 14.16 -18.43 -7.72
N LEU A 446 12.91 -18.02 -7.49
CA LEU A 446 11.72 -18.66 -8.05
C LEU A 446 11.34 -18.13 -9.45
N GLY A 447 12.13 -17.24 -10.04
CA GLY A 447 11.89 -16.71 -11.38
C GLY A 447 11.78 -17.80 -12.47
N GLY A 448 12.48 -18.91 -12.31
CA GLY A 448 12.34 -20.09 -13.19
C GLY A 448 10.97 -20.75 -13.07
N THR A 449 10.47 -20.94 -11.86
CA THR A 449 9.13 -21.46 -11.57
C THR A 449 8.07 -20.53 -12.14
N MET A 450 8.25 -19.22 -11.97
CA MET A 450 7.35 -18.20 -12.50
C MET A 450 7.18 -18.29 -14.00
N VAL A 451 8.29 -18.49 -14.75
CA VAL A 451 8.26 -18.67 -16.21
C VAL A 451 7.52 -19.95 -16.60
N LYS A 452 7.73 -21.05 -15.87
CA LYS A 452 7.01 -22.32 -16.13
C LYS A 452 5.51 -22.13 -15.93
N LEU A 453 5.09 -21.52 -14.83
CA LEU A 453 3.67 -21.26 -14.55
C LEU A 453 3.00 -20.36 -15.60
N THR A 454 3.71 -19.35 -16.12
CA THR A 454 3.17 -18.47 -17.15
C THR A 454 3.05 -19.12 -18.53
N ARG A 455 3.91 -20.09 -18.84
CA ARG A 455 3.89 -20.83 -20.12
C ARG A 455 2.89 -21.98 -20.12
N HIS A 456 2.75 -22.65 -18.99
CA HIS A 456 1.91 -23.82 -18.80
C HIS A 456 1.00 -23.64 -17.58
N PRO A 457 -0.01 -22.75 -17.68
CA PRO A 457 -0.88 -22.44 -16.54
C PRO A 457 -1.72 -23.62 -16.06
N ASP A 458 -1.95 -24.62 -16.93
CA ASP A 458 -2.74 -25.83 -16.65
C ASP A 458 -1.89 -27.03 -16.18
N ALA A 459 -0.57 -26.89 -16.07
CA ALA A 459 0.36 -28.01 -15.87
C ALA A 459 0.57 -28.39 -14.38
N ILE A 460 -0.30 -27.92 -13.46
CA ILE A 460 -0.18 -28.24 -12.03
C ILE A 460 -1.55 -28.45 -11.41
#